data_f46f260126c04183e29adaa776969c7a
#
_entry.id   f46f260126c04183e29adaa776969c7a
#
_cell.length_a   1.000
_cell.length_b   1.000
_cell.length_c   1.000
_cell.angle_alpha   90.00
_cell.angle_beta   90.00
_cell.angle_gamma   90.00
#
_symmetry.space_group_name_H-M   'P 1'
#
loop_
_entity.id
_entity.type
_entity.pdbx_description
1 polymer ?
#
loop_
_entity_poly.entity_id
_entity_poly.type
_entity_poly.pdbx_seq_one_letter_code
_entity_poly.pdbx_strand_id
1 'polypeptide(L)'
;LGSSILEHFRSYSWLKRTFLVIAVCTFLSSSFLFLTPPGKYLREYLAKTVITTQHRDWAWIFVGAERRDQLVLEMQNLTEINSVEKQDLRAVQFNKNRSRESLVKVEDISGQFWKGKKMYVYDPRTIRVVVPAKQGEGERITSMVERTGAVAGVNGGGFNDPDGLGNGFAPIGAIMSGGEILYTDQEGSVPQHIVGFTKEGTLIIGKYTIDELLKLGVTDAVSFYPRVIANGKPLITSGDGGWGRAPRTAVGQKADGTVIFIVIDGRQTHSVGATLKEVQDLFLADGVINAGFLDGGASSEMVYNDELITKPSSRYGERRLPSAFLVFDHPDQVKVKNVWEGLKTIDPGGAYDHPEFLKEQATKKANSPKATATPKSTTSTKPESSTEAGKNGTSNPPSGSDNGTVKPSPSVKPETSPIPSTKPSPSPSTGTGNGNTGTGSGTGTGSSSPGASTSSKPSPTPTPSTSPIQGQTNTGNSVLPSPTVAPTIKTE
;
A
#
# COMPACT_ATOMS: atom_id res chain seq x y z
N LEU A 1 -48.92 -7.52 -33.17
CA LEU A 1 -47.65 -6.74 -33.18
C LEU A 1 -46.42 -7.63 -33.11
N GLY A 2 -46.37 -8.72 -32.28
CA GLY A 2 -45.21 -9.57 -32.13
C GLY A 2 -44.90 -10.48 -33.33
N SER A 3 -45.92 -10.99 -34.06
CA SER A 3 -45.74 -11.86 -35.24
C SER A 3 -45.16 -11.08 -36.42
N SER A 4 -45.60 -9.87 -36.67
CA SER A 4 -45.15 -9.00 -37.76
C SER A 4 -43.65 -8.57 -37.55
N ILE A 5 -43.20 -8.31 -36.34
CA ILE A 5 -41.81 -7.96 -36.02
C ILE A 5 -40.87 -9.15 -36.26
N LEU A 6 -41.31 -10.34 -35.89
CA LEU A 6 -40.53 -11.60 -36.06
C LEU A 6 -40.39 -11.95 -37.55
N GLU A 7 -41.44 -11.76 -38.38
CA GLU A 7 -41.39 -11.99 -39.80
C GLU A 7 -40.47 -10.98 -40.51
N HIS A 8 -40.49 -9.72 -40.11
CA HIS A 8 -39.60 -8.70 -40.64
C HIS A 8 -38.13 -9.00 -40.26
N PHE A 9 -37.87 -9.45 -39.03
CA PHE A 9 -36.54 -9.86 -38.58
C PHE A 9 -36.04 -11.07 -39.39
N ARG A 10 -36.91 -12.03 -39.71
CA ARG A 10 -36.56 -13.19 -40.53
C ARG A 10 -36.25 -12.86 -41.96
N SER A 11 -36.71 -11.74 -42.49
CA SER A 11 -36.43 -11.29 -43.87
C SER A 11 -35.05 -10.65 -44.03
N TYR A 12 -34.37 -10.26 -42.92
CA TYR A 12 -33.05 -9.66 -42.97
C TYR A 12 -31.96 -10.70 -43.27
N SER A 13 -30.91 -10.27 -44.01
CA SER A 13 -29.69 -11.05 -44.15
C SER A 13 -29.06 -11.35 -42.80
N TRP A 14 -28.27 -12.45 -42.70
CA TRP A 14 -27.59 -12.83 -41.46
C TRP A 14 -26.79 -11.68 -40.84
N LEU A 15 -26.03 -10.91 -41.63
CA LEU A 15 -25.29 -9.74 -41.15
C LEU A 15 -26.21 -8.67 -40.52
N LYS A 16 -27.34 -8.33 -41.17
CA LYS A 16 -28.28 -7.34 -40.63
C LYS A 16 -28.91 -7.81 -39.33
N ARG A 17 -29.22 -9.12 -39.20
CA ARG A 17 -29.72 -9.70 -37.91
C ARG A 17 -28.68 -9.58 -36.81
N THR A 18 -27.41 -9.93 -37.11
CA THR A 18 -26.32 -9.82 -36.13
C THR A 18 -26.11 -8.38 -35.69
N PHE A 19 -26.08 -7.41 -36.61
CA PHE A 19 -25.98 -6.00 -36.27
C PHE A 19 -27.15 -5.51 -35.42
N LEU A 20 -28.38 -5.91 -35.74
CA LEU A 20 -29.55 -5.52 -34.96
C LEU A 20 -29.51 -6.10 -33.54
N VAL A 21 -29.13 -7.36 -33.39
CA VAL A 21 -28.97 -7.99 -32.06
C VAL A 21 -27.88 -7.28 -31.25
N ILE A 22 -26.74 -7.00 -31.84
CA ILE A 22 -25.66 -6.24 -31.19
C ILE A 22 -26.18 -4.86 -30.77
N ALA A 23 -26.85 -4.13 -31.65
CA ALA A 23 -27.38 -2.80 -31.34
C ALA A 23 -28.38 -2.82 -30.17
N VAL A 24 -29.31 -3.80 -30.16
CA VAL A 24 -30.28 -3.98 -29.07
C VAL A 24 -29.55 -4.35 -27.76
N CYS A 25 -28.62 -5.30 -27.79
CA CYS A 25 -27.84 -5.67 -26.62
C CYS A 25 -27.02 -4.49 -26.07
N THR A 26 -26.39 -3.71 -26.96
CA THR A 26 -25.63 -2.52 -26.56
C THR A 26 -26.57 -1.47 -25.95
N PHE A 27 -27.73 -1.22 -26.54
CA PHE A 27 -28.71 -0.30 -26.00
C PHE A 27 -29.22 -0.70 -24.62
N LEU A 28 -29.60 -1.97 -24.44
CA LEU A 28 -30.06 -2.51 -23.16
C LEU A 28 -28.96 -2.47 -22.09
N SER A 29 -27.74 -2.86 -22.45
CA SER A 29 -26.60 -2.83 -21.54
C SER A 29 -26.24 -1.39 -21.16
N SER A 30 -26.23 -0.46 -22.09
CA SER A 30 -26.00 0.96 -21.83
C SER A 30 -27.12 1.56 -20.97
N SER A 31 -28.38 1.24 -21.28
CA SER A 31 -29.52 1.69 -20.46
C SER A 31 -29.41 1.16 -19.03
N PHE A 32 -29.09 -0.11 -18.85
CA PHE A 32 -28.83 -0.68 -17.52
C PHE A 32 -27.72 0.08 -16.79
N LEU A 33 -26.54 0.22 -17.41
CA LEU A 33 -25.37 0.83 -16.79
C LEU A 33 -25.59 2.31 -16.44
N PHE A 34 -26.28 3.08 -17.29
CA PHE A 34 -26.36 4.54 -17.13
C PHE A 34 -27.67 5.03 -16.52
N LEU A 35 -28.76 4.29 -16.61
CA LEU A 35 -30.09 4.72 -16.17
C LEU A 35 -30.58 4.01 -14.90
N THR A 36 -29.88 2.96 -14.41
CA THR A 36 -30.32 2.23 -13.22
C THR A 36 -29.38 2.42 -12.03
N PRO A 37 -29.89 2.38 -10.78
CA PRO A 37 -29.07 2.40 -9.57
C PRO A 37 -28.03 1.27 -9.48
N PRO A 38 -28.35 -0.01 -9.81
CA PRO A 38 -27.36 -1.07 -9.85
C PRO A 38 -26.27 -0.84 -10.89
N GLY A 39 -26.60 -0.28 -12.05
CA GLY A 39 -25.63 0.08 -13.08
C GLY A 39 -24.68 1.18 -12.62
N LYS A 40 -25.20 2.22 -11.93
CA LYS A 40 -24.37 3.27 -11.31
C LYS A 40 -23.41 2.66 -10.31
N TYR A 41 -23.89 1.77 -9.42
CA TYR A 41 -23.06 1.09 -8.43
C TYR A 41 -21.93 0.28 -9.10
N LEU A 42 -22.25 -0.49 -10.15
CA LEU A 42 -21.25 -1.26 -10.90
C LEU A 42 -20.18 -0.36 -11.54
N ARG A 43 -20.58 0.76 -12.15
CA ARG A 43 -19.64 1.73 -12.73
C ARG A 43 -18.71 2.34 -11.67
N GLU A 44 -19.24 2.75 -10.52
CA GLU A 44 -18.44 3.28 -9.42
C GLU A 44 -17.49 2.21 -8.85
N TYR A 45 -17.94 0.97 -8.73
CA TYR A 45 -17.11 -0.15 -8.29
C TYR A 45 -15.92 -0.39 -9.25
N LEU A 46 -16.18 -0.41 -10.56
CA LEU A 46 -15.13 -0.54 -11.57
C LEU A 46 -14.17 0.65 -11.56
N ALA A 47 -14.69 1.87 -11.44
CA ALA A 47 -13.89 3.08 -11.33
C ALA A 47 -12.94 3.02 -10.12
N LYS A 48 -13.45 2.69 -8.94
CA LYS A 48 -12.65 2.55 -7.71
C LYS A 48 -11.55 1.49 -7.86
N THR A 49 -11.85 0.37 -8.53
CA THR A 49 -10.85 -0.66 -8.82
C THR A 49 -9.71 -0.14 -9.71
N VAL A 50 -10.04 0.65 -10.74
CA VAL A 50 -9.05 1.24 -11.66
C VAL A 50 -8.27 2.38 -11.00
N ILE A 51 -8.90 3.21 -10.17
CA ILE A 51 -8.24 4.30 -9.42
C ILE A 51 -7.06 3.82 -8.59
N THR A 52 -7.12 2.60 -8.06
CA THR A 52 -6.04 2.00 -7.25
C THR A 52 -4.90 1.39 -8.07
N THR A 53 -4.93 1.54 -9.38
CA THR A 53 -3.89 1.09 -10.29
C THR A 53 -3.11 2.27 -10.85
N GLN A 54 -2.03 2.00 -11.59
CA GLN A 54 -1.28 3.01 -12.33
C GLN A 54 -2.10 3.66 -13.44
N HIS A 55 -3.18 3.01 -13.89
CA HIS A 55 -4.11 3.53 -14.90
C HIS A 55 -5.28 4.31 -14.28
N ARG A 56 -5.04 5.02 -13.17
CA ARG A 56 -6.04 5.82 -12.44
C ARG A 56 -6.90 6.67 -13.37
N ASP A 57 -6.29 7.31 -14.35
CA ASP A 57 -6.99 8.18 -15.28
C ASP A 57 -8.06 7.47 -16.09
N TRP A 58 -7.89 6.19 -16.40
CA TRP A 58 -8.90 5.44 -17.17
C TRP A 58 -10.22 5.24 -16.43
N ALA A 59 -10.28 5.50 -15.14
CA ALA A 59 -11.53 5.43 -14.38
C ALA A 59 -12.60 6.43 -14.90
N TRP A 60 -12.19 7.49 -15.62
CA TRP A 60 -13.11 8.42 -16.26
C TRP A 60 -14.08 7.73 -17.25
N ILE A 61 -13.66 6.62 -17.87
CA ILE A 61 -14.46 5.83 -18.81
C ILE A 61 -15.75 5.33 -18.14
N PHE A 62 -15.69 5.04 -16.83
CA PHE A 62 -16.83 4.49 -16.08
C PHE A 62 -17.71 5.60 -15.48
N VAL A 63 -17.13 6.67 -14.98
CA VAL A 63 -17.85 7.63 -14.13
C VAL A 63 -17.71 9.10 -14.57
N GLY A 64 -16.89 9.37 -15.57
CA GLY A 64 -16.50 10.73 -15.95
C GLY A 64 -15.33 11.26 -15.11
N ALA A 65 -14.67 12.32 -15.59
CA ALA A 65 -13.46 12.85 -14.95
C ALA A 65 -13.77 13.47 -13.58
N GLU A 66 -14.82 14.26 -13.47
CA GLU A 66 -15.22 14.92 -12.22
C GLU A 66 -15.52 13.88 -11.10
N ARG A 67 -16.32 12.85 -11.40
CA ARG A 67 -16.64 11.82 -10.40
C ARG A 67 -15.44 10.96 -10.06
N ARG A 68 -14.52 10.69 -11.01
CA ARG A 68 -13.22 10.05 -10.74
C ARG A 68 -12.45 10.85 -9.70
N ASP A 69 -12.31 12.18 -9.89
CA ASP A 69 -11.54 13.04 -8.99
C ASP A 69 -12.18 13.12 -7.59
N GLN A 70 -13.52 13.19 -7.53
CA GLN A 70 -14.25 13.09 -6.26
C GLN A 70 -13.97 11.76 -5.54
N LEU A 71 -14.01 10.62 -6.26
CA LEU A 71 -13.70 9.32 -5.67
C LEU A 71 -12.26 9.23 -5.15
N VAL A 72 -11.30 9.83 -5.85
CA VAL A 72 -9.90 9.93 -5.37
C VAL A 72 -9.83 10.71 -4.06
N LEU A 73 -10.49 11.87 -3.99
CA LEU A 73 -10.54 12.69 -2.77
C LEU A 73 -11.24 11.96 -1.61
N GLU A 74 -12.37 11.28 -1.88
CA GLU A 74 -13.06 10.47 -0.88
C GLU A 74 -12.13 9.39 -0.29
N MET A 75 -11.38 8.68 -1.14
CA MET A 75 -10.43 7.65 -0.72
C MET A 75 -9.27 8.24 0.11
N GLN A 76 -8.71 9.36 -0.31
CA GLN A 76 -7.66 10.05 0.41
C GLN A 76 -8.14 10.54 1.79
N ASN A 77 -9.30 11.19 1.85
CA ASN A 77 -9.87 11.68 3.10
C ASN A 77 -10.16 10.55 4.10
N LEU A 78 -10.71 9.41 3.63
CA LEU A 78 -10.92 8.25 4.49
C LEU A 78 -9.60 7.68 5.02
N THR A 79 -8.58 7.62 4.19
CA THR A 79 -7.24 7.17 4.60
C THR A 79 -6.64 8.10 5.65
N GLU A 80 -6.74 9.42 5.47
CA GLU A 80 -6.26 10.42 6.41
C GLU A 80 -6.98 10.33 7.75
N ILE A 81 -8.31 10.34 7.76
CA ILE A 81 -9.12 10.27 9.00
C ILE A 81 -8.81 8.98 9.77
N ASN A 82 -8.68 7.85 9.08
CA ASN A 82 -8.42 6.56 9.70
C ASN A 82 -6.99 6.40 10.25
N SER A 83 -6.07 7.29 9.90
CA SER A 83 -4.66 7.20 10.33
C SER A 83 -4.28 8.11 11.49
N VAL A 84 -5.15 9.03 11.89
CA VAL A 84 -4.84 10.07 12.91
C VAL A 84 -4.89 9.53 14.34
N GLU A 85 -5.81 8.62 14.64
CA GLU A 85 -5.95 8.04 16.00
C GLU A 85 -4.66 7.32 16.40
N LYS A 86 -4.02 7.74 17.50
CA LYS A 86 -2.83 7.06 18.03
C LYS A 86 -3.21 5.72 18.67
N GLN A 87 -2.32 4.74 18.57
CA GLN A 87 -2.52 3.42 19.15
C GLN A 87 -2.33 3.42 20.67
N ASP A 88 -3.13 2.63 21.38
CA ASP A 88 -2.84 2.23 22.76
C ASP A 88 -1.85 1.05 22.73
N LEU A 89 -0.57 1.35 22.98
CA LEU A 89 0.49 0.34 22.96
C LEU A 89 0.39 -0.64 24.13
N ARG A 90 -0.35 -0.29 25.20
CA ARG A 90 -0.55 -1.17 26.36
C ARG A 90 -1.58 -2.26 26.10
N ALA A 91 -2.33 -2.16 25.00
CA ALA A 91 -3.30 -3.18 24.58
C ALA A 91 -2.62 -4.49 24.14
N VAL A 92 -1.31 -4.46 23.82
CA VAL A 92 -0.54 -5.65 23.45
C VAL A 92 0.22 -6.17 24.65
N GLN A 93 -0.01 -7.43 25.02
CA GLN A 93 0.66 -8.12 26.13
C GLN A 93 1.34 -9.39 25.61
N PHE A 94 2.66 -9.35 25.54
CA PHE A 94 3.43 -10.47 25.03
C PHE A 94 3.45 -11.65 26.00
N ASN A 95 3.15 -12.83 25.49
CA ASN A 95 3.30 -14.07 26.25
C ASN A 95 4.78 -14.43 26.35
N LYS A 96 5.34 -14.41 27.58
CA LYS A 96 6.76 -14.67 27.85
C LYS A 96 7.17 -16.13 27.65
N ASN A 97 6.23 -17.07 27.61
CA ASN A 97 6.48 -18.52 27.61
C ASN A 97 6.26 -19.16 26.22
N ARG A 98 6.41 -18.43 25.14
CA ARG A 98 6.26 -19.03 23.79
C ARG A 98 7.44 -19.92 23.44
N SER A 99 7.12 -21.15 23.02
CA SER A 99 8.10 -22.08 22.46
C SER A 99 8.62 -21.53 21.12
N ARG A 100 9.95 -21.57 20.92
CA ARG A 100 10.58 -21.22 19.64
C ARG A 100 10.33 -22.25 18.54
N GLU A 101 9.83 -23.45 18.89
CA GLU A 101 9.68 -24.59 17.97
C GLU A 101 8.58 -24.38 16.90
N SER A 102 7.71 -23.38 17.07
CA SER A 102 6.72 -23.02 16.06
C SER A 102 6.68 -21.50 15.88
N LEU A 103 7.75 -20.93 15.32
CA LEU A 103 7.84 -19.48 15.10
C LEU A 103 6.78 -18.99 14.11
N VAL A 104 6.57 -19.74 13.04
CA VAL A 104 5.69 -19.40 11.93
C VAL A 104 4.71 -20.53 11.64
N LYS A 105 3.45 -20.18 11.43
CA LYS A 105 2.41 -21.09 10.89
C LYS A 105 1.79 -20.44 9.68
N VAL A 106 1.66 -21.18 8.58
CA VAL A 106 1.00 -20.72 7.36
C VAL A 106 -0.24 -21.55 7.09
N GLU A 107 -1.33 -20.88 6.69
CA GLU A 107 -2.61 -21.49 6.35
C GLU A 107 -3.10 -20.98 4.99
N ASP A 108 -3.74 -21.87 4.24
CA ASP A 108 -4.52 -21.49 3.06
C ASP A 108 -5.82 -20.84 3.48
N ILE A 109 -6.14 -19.71 2.86
CA ILE A 109 -7.41 -19.02 3.05
C ILE A 109 -8.09 -18.76 1.69
N SER A 110 -9.42 -18.72 1.71
CA SER A 110 -10.17 -18.41 0.50
C SER A 110 -11.50 -17.76 0.82
N GLY A 111 -12.01 -16.97 -0.12
CA GLY A 111 -13.34 -16.41 -0.14
C GLY A 111 -14.00 -16.65 -1.49
N GLN A 112 -15.16 -16.06 -1.69
CA GLN A 112 -15.94 -16.27 -2.92
C GLN A 112 -15.16 -15.89 -4.19
N PHE A 113 -14.32 -14.83 -4.12
CA PHE A 113 -13.65 -14.27 -5.29
C PHE A 113 -12.13 -14.27 -5.18
N TRP A 114 -11.58 -14.83 -4.10
CA TRP A 114 -10.15 -14.76 -3.86
C TRP A 114 -9.62 -16.00 -3.16
N LYS A 115 -8.32 -16.23 -3.35
CA LYS A 115 -7.48 -17.19 -2.64
C LYS A 115 -6.27 -16.47 -2.08
N GLY A 116 -5.70 -16.97 -1.01
CA GLY A 116 -4.54 -16.37 -0.38
C GLY A 116 -3.93 -17.24 0.69
N LYS A 117 -2.98 -16.66 1.38
CA LYS A 117 -2.24 -17.27 2.51
C LYS A 117 -2.36 -16.37 3.73
N LYS A 118 -2.42 -17.01 4.89
CA LYS A 118 -2.35 -16.36 6.19
C LYS A 118 -1.17 -16.91 6.95
N MET A 119 -0.27 -16.04 7.40
CA MET A 119 0.93 -16.40 8.14
C MET A 119 0.84 -15.82 9.54
N TYR A 120 0.91 -16.66 10.55
CA TYR A 120 1.02 -16.30 11.96
C TYR A 120 2.48 -16.26 12.34
N VAL A 121 2.93 -15.15 12.93
CA VAL A 121 4.25 -15.02 13.55
C VAL A 121 4.04 -14.87 15.05
N TYR A 122 4.46 -15.87 15.79
CA TYR A 122 4.18 -15.96 17.24
C TYR A 122 5.12 -15.13 18.10
N ASP A 123 6.31 -14.80 17.61
CA ASP A 123 7.24 -13.86 18.24
C ASP A 123 7.52 -12.69 17.30
N PRO A 124 6.84 -11.54 17.44
CA PRO A 124 7.02 -10.41 16.54
C PRO A 124 8.40 -9.76 16.60
N ARG A 125 9.20 -10.04 17.63
CA ARG A 125 10.59 -9.55 17.76
C ARG A 125 11.52 -10.18 16.72
N THR A 126 11.07 -11.24 16.07
CA THR A 126 11.80 -11.93 14.99
C THR A 126 11.59 -11.30 13.62
N ILE A 127 10.69 -10.33 13.52
CA ILE A 127 10.37 -9.63 12.27
C ILE A 127 11.37 -8.49 12.06
N ARG A 128 11.99 -8.45 10.88
CA ARG A 128 12.92 -7.39 10.48
C ARG A 128 12.57 -6.87 9.08
N VAL A 129 12.81 -5.60 8.86
CA VAL A 129 12.80 -5.04 7.51
C VAL A 129 14.13 -5.33 6.84
N VAL A 130 14.07 -5.91 5.66
CA VAL A 130 15.24 -6.16 4.80
C VAL A 130 15.08 -5.37 3.50
N VAL A 131 16.18 -4.82 3.02
CA VAL A 131 16.26 -4.05 1.78
C VAL A 131 17.20 -4.74 0.78
N PRO A 132 17.24 -4.33 -0.49
CA PRO A 132 18.11 -4.91 -1.50
C PRO A 132 19.58 -4.98 -1.06
N ALA A 133 20.30 -6.00 -1.54
CA ALA A 133 21.73 -6.13 -1.27
C ALA A 133 22.58 -5.13 -2.10
N LYS A 134 22.06 -4.73 -3.25
CA LYS A 134 22.79 -3.89 -4.22
C LYS A 134 22.11 -2.54 -4.39
N GLN A 135 22.94 -1.53 -4.63
CA GLN A 135 22.50 -0.19 -5.00
C GLN A 135 22.02 -0.17 -6.46
N GLY A 136 20.96 0.61 -6.72
CA GLY A 136 20.43 0.85 -8.07
C GLY A 136 19.37 -0.13 -8.56
N GLU A 137 19.12 -1.22 -7.84
CA GLU A 137 18.06 -2.18 -8.16
C GLU A 137 17.39 -2.73 -6.92
N GLY A 138 16.09 -2.98 -6.99
CA GLY A 138 15.33 -3.73 -5.98
C GLY A 138 15.75 -5.21 -5.97
N GLU A 139 15.21 -5.97 -5.03
CA GLU A 139 15.50 -7.40 -4.88
C GLU A 139 14.21 -8.20 -4.74
N ARG A 140 14.18 -9.44 -5.23
CA ARG A 140 13.06 -10.36 -5.02
C ARG A 140 13.04 -10.87 -3.59
N ILE A 141 11.86 -11.12 -3.03
CA ILE A 141 11.76 -11.60 -1.64
C ILE A 141 12.40 -12.98 -1.50
N THR A 142 12.25 -13.87 -2.48
CA THR A 142 12.93 -15.17 -2.50
C THR A 142 14.45 -15.01 -2.38
N SER A 143 15.04 -14.08 -3.10
CA SER A 143 16.48 -13.76 -3.01
C SER A 143 16.85 -13.15 -1.65
N MET A 144 16.01 -12.25 -1.10
CA MET A 144 16.23 -11.70 0.24
C MET A 144 16.19 -12.78 1.32
N VAL A 145 15.23 -13.72 1.24
CA VAL A 145 15.08 -14.85 2.16
C VAL A 145 16.30 -15.77 2.09
N GLU A 146 16.65 -16.26 0.90
CA GLU A 146 17.81 -17.13 0.66
C GLU A 146 19.12 -16.51 1.19
N ARG A 147 19.38 -15.26 0.84
CA ARG A 147 20.60 -14.54 1.22
C ARG A 147 20.74 -14.30 2.71
N THR A 148 19.61 -14.09 3.41
CA THR A 148 19.61 -13.68 4.83
C THR A 148 19.35 -14.86 5.77
N GLY A 149 18.92 -16.01 5.27
CA GLY A 149 18.52 -17.15 6.06
C GLY A 149 17.21 -16.92 6.84
N ALA A 150 16.31 -16.08 6.31
CA ALA A 150 14.98 -15.89 6.88
C ALA A 150 14.11 -17.12 6.65
N VAL A 151 13.22 -17.44 7.59
CA VAL A 151 12.31 -18.59 7.48
C VAL A 151 11.05 -18.27 6.69
N ALA A 152 10.69 -17.00 6.63
CA ALA A 152 9.51 -16.51 5.89
C ALA A 152 9.63 -15.01 5.60
N GLY A 153 8.79 -14.52 4.68
CA GLY A 153 8.71 -13.10 4.39
C GLY A 153 7.51 -12.69 3.55
N VAL A 154 7.20 -11.40 3.60
CA VAL A 154 6.22 -10.73 2.75
C VAL A 154 6.80 -9.43 2.22
N ASN A 155 6.25 -8.91 1.13
CA ASN A 155 6.62 -7.61 0.60
C ASN A 155 6.36 -6.47 1.61
N GLY A 156 7.16 -5.41 1.50
CA GLY A 156 7.12 -4.26 2.40
C GLY A 156 6.31 -3.09 1.88
N GLY A 157 6.94 -1.89 1.91
CA GLY A 157 6.33 -0.62 1.55
C GLY A 157 6.17 -0.35 0.07
N GLY A 158 5.54 0.78 -0.25
CA GLY A 158 5.34 1.23 -1.62
C GLY A 158 6.62 1.76 -2.28
N PHE A 159 6.62 1.81 -3.59
CA PHE A 159 7.73 2.33 -4.38
C PHE A 159 7.25 2.98 -5.68
N ASN A 160 8.09 3.82 -6.26
CA ASN A 160 7.84 4.41 -7.55
C ASN A 160 8.06 3.35 -8.64
N ASP A 161 7.01 3.10 -9.40
CA ASP A 161 6.93 2.02 -10.38
C ASP A 161 6.40 2.55 -11.70
N PRO A 162 7.21 3.28 -12.48
CA PRO A 162 6.77 3.87 -13.73
C PRO A 162 6.30 2.78 -14.70
N ASP A 163 5.10 2.95 -15.24
CA ASP A 163 4.47 2.06 -16.23
C ASP A 163 4.37 0.57 -15.80
N GLY A 164 4.46 0.27 -14.50
CA GLY A 164 4.46 -1.11 -13.99
C GLY A 164 5.75 -1.87 -14.27
N LEU A 165 6.82 -1.18 -14.63
CA LEU A 165 8.11 -1.73 -15.02
C LEU A 165 9.27 -1.20 -14.19
N GLY A 166 8.97 -0.55 -13.06
CA GLY A 166 9.99 -0.03 -12.15
C GLY A 166 10.95 -1.12 -11.66
N ASN A 167 12.19 -0.72 -11.41
CA ASN A 167 13.26 -1.62 -10.94
C ASN A 167 13.14 -2.00 -9.45
N GLY A 168 12.13 -1.49 -8.74
CA GLY A 168 11.93 -1.76 -7.31
C GLY A 168 12.94 -1.07 -6.38
N PHE A 169 13.68 -0.05 -6.83
CA PHE A 169 14.71 0.58 -6.01
C PHE A 169 14.34 1.95 -5.44
N ALA A 170 13.28 2.57 -5.93
CA ALA A 170 12.84 3.91 -5.52
C ALA A 170 11.67 3.84 -4.51
N PRO A 171 11.92 3.72 -3.20
CA PRO A 171 10.86 3.62 -2.21
C PRO A 171 10.08 4.93 -2.09
N ILE A 172 8.84 4.84 -1.58
CA ILE A 172 7.99 5.98 -1.23
C ILE A 172 7.85 6.01 0.29
N GLY A 173 8.02 7.21 0.87
CA GLY A 173 7.92 7.43 2.31
C GLY A 173 9.20 7.06 3.05
N ALA A 174 9.10 6.24 4.10
CA ALA A 174 10.24 5.90 4.96
C ALA A 174 10.52 4.40 5.00
N ILE A 175 11.80 4.03 5.17
CA ILE A 175 12.25 2.68 5.48
C ILE A 175 13.20 2.76 6.68
N MET A 176 12.90 1.97 7.71
CA MET A 176 13.75 1.77 8.89
C MET A 176 14.07 0.29 9.04
N SER A 177 15.29 -0.03 9.44
CA SER A 177 15.73 -1.39 9.77
C SER A 177 16.73 -1.36 10.91
N GLY A 178 16.52 -2.21 11.93
CA GLY A 178 17.40 -2.31 13.09
C GLY A 178 17.54 -1.01 13.91
N GLY A 179 16.57 -0.10 13.83
CA GLY A 179 16.62 1.20 14.48
C GLY A 179 17.29 2.30 13.66
N GLU A 180 17.80 1.98 12.48
CA GLU A 180 18.40 2.93 11.55
C GLU A 180 17.38 3.38 10.49
N ILE A 181 17.40 4.67 10.15
CA ILE A 181 16.63 5.23 9.04
C ILE A 181 17.44 5.00 7.77
N LEU A 182 17.00 4.06 6.93
CA LEU A 182 17.69 3.75 5.68
C LEU A 182 17.27 4.68 4.54
N TYR A 183 16.02 5.14 4.57
CA TYR A 183 15.46 6.02 3.56
C TYR A 183 14.30 6.85 4.12
N THR A 184 14.16 8.07 3.63
CA THR A 184 12.95 8.90 3.75
C THR A 184 12.90 9.91 2.61
N ASP A 185 11.70 10.12 2.04
CA ASP A 185 11.43 11.14 1.01
C ASP A 185 10.86 12.45 1.59
N GLN A 186 10.68 12.50 2.93
CA GLN A 186 10.16 13.66 3.66
C GLN A 186 11.11 14.04 4.80
N GLU A 187 11.00 15.27 5.27
CA GLU A 187 11.66 15.71 6.51
C GLU A 187 11.14 14.90 7.71
N GLY A 188 12.01 14.65 8.67
CA GLY A 188 11.69 13.81 9.83
C GLY A 188 10.52 14.30 10.69
N SER A 189 10.18 15.59 10.61
CA SER A 189 9.06 16.24 11.28
C SER A 189 7.71 16.08 10.57
N VAL A 190 7.71 15.63 9.30
CA VAL A 190 6.50 15.43 8.49
C VAL A 190 5.87 14.08 8.81
N PRO A 191 4.60 14.02 9.25
CA PRO A 191 3.94 12.74 9.52
C PRO A 191 3.70 11.94 8.24
N GLN A 192 4.10 10.67 8.26
CA GLN A 192 3.95 9.72 7.15
C GLN A 192 3.10 8.53 7.58
N HIS A 193 2.45 7.85 6.63
CA HIS A 193 1.76 6.60 6.90
C HIS A 193 2.77 5.49 7.12
N ILE A 194 2.79 4.91 8.30
CA ILE A 194 3.78 3.94 8.75
C ILE A 194 3.13 2.60 9.08
N VAL A 195 3.84 1.54 8.74
CA VAL A 195 3.66 0.17 9.23
C VAL A 195 5.01 -0.30 9.73
N GLY A 196 5.12 -0.60 11.02
CA GLY A 196 6.41 -0.95 11.61
C GLY A 196 6.29 -1.66 12.96
N PHE A 197 7.42 -2.04 13.52
CA PHE A 197 7.51 -2.75 14.78
C PHE A 197 8.47 -2.06 15.73
N THR A 198 8.09 -1.98 17.01
CA THR A 198 9.02 -1.60 18.06
C THR A 198 9.99 -2.74 18.36
N LYS A 199 11.05 -2.45 19.07
CA LYS A 199 12.02 -3.45 19.55
C LYS A 199 11.35 -4.58 20.36
N GLU A 200 10.30 -4.25 21.10
CA GLU A 200 9.51 -5.22 21.88
C GLU A 200 8.57 -6.05 21.01
N GLY A 201 8.40 -5.70 19.73
CA GLY A 201 7.54 -6.39 18.78
C GLY A 201 6.11 -5.83 18.71
N THR A 202 5.84 -4.63 19.22
CA THR A 202 4.54 -3.98 19.06
C THR A 202 4.41 -3.43 17.65
N LEU A 203 3.34 -3.81 16.94
CA LEU A 203 3.00 -3.28 15.62
C LEU A 203 2.51 -1.84 15.74
N ILE A 204 3.14 -0.93 15.02
CA ILE A 204 2.76 0.48 14.89
C ILE A 204 2.16 0.70 13.50
N ILE A 205 0.90 1.15 13.44
CA ILE A 205 0.23 1.49 12.18
C ILE A 205 -0.50 2.82 12.34
N GLY A 206 -0.28 3.73 11.41
CA GLY A 206 -0.92 5.04 11.39
C GLY A 206 -0.02 6.12 10.86
N LYS A 207 -0.32 7.36 11.22
CA LYS A 207 0.44 8.52 10.78
C LYS A 207 1.40 8.97 11.90
N TYR A 208 2.70 8.90 11.62
CA TYR A 208 3.77 9.21 12.57
C TYR A 208 4.89 9.97 11.89
N THR A 209 5.54 10.85 12.63
CA THR A 209 6.83 11.46 12.25
C THR A 209 7.97 10.50 12.55
N ILE A 210 9.12 10.66 11.90
CA ILE A 210 10.33 9.88 12.22
C ILE A 210 10.71 10.07 13.70
N ASP A 211 10.61 11.30 14.20
CA ASP A 211 10.93 11.61 15.62
C ASP A 211 9.99 10.88 16.60
N GLU A 212 8.70 10.74 16.25
CA GLU A 212 7.75 9.94 17.05
C GLU A 212 8.12 8.44 17.00
N LEU A 213 8.50 7.90 15.84
CA LEU A 213 8.90 6.51 15.70
C LEU A 213 10.13 6.17 16.55
N LEU A 214 11.15 7.02 16.52
CA LEU A 214 12.35 6.86 17.35
C LEU A 214 12.01 6.90 18.84
N LYS A 215 11.17 7.83 19.28
CA LYS A 215 10.69 7.92 20.69
C LYS A 215 9.88 6.71 21.12
N LEU A 216 9.12 6.09 20.20
CA LEU A 216 8.36 4.86 20.44
C LEU A 216 9.23 3.60 20.41
N GLY A 217 10.53 3.71 20.10
CA GLY A 217 11.44 2.58 20.00
C GLY A 217 11.16 1.68 18.77
N VAL A 218 10.62 2.27 17.69
CA VAL A 218 10.42 1.56 16.43
C VAL A 218 11.78 1.25 15.82
N THR A 219 11.99 -0.02 15.48
CA THR A 219 13.25 -0.50 14.88
C THR A 219 13.09 -0.85 13.41
N ASP A 220 11.93 -1.31 12.99
CA ASP A 220 11.68 -1.81 11.65
C ASP A 220 10.37 -1.21 11.13
N ALA A 221 10.42 -0.47 10.04
CA ALA A 221 9.24 0.20 9.51
C ALA A 221 9.35 0.48 8.01
N VAL A 222 8.18 0.54 7.36
CA VAL A 222 8.01 0.98 5.99
C VAL A 222 6.80 1.92 5.90
N SER A 223 6.70 2.67 4.82
CA SER A 223 5.51 3.49 4.56
C SER A 223 4.51 2.75 3.69
N PHE A 224 3.28 2.61 4.19
CA PHE A 224 2.11 2.19 3.41
C PHE A 224 0.79 2.46 4.15
N TYR A 225 -0.34 2.30 3.44
CA TYR A 225 -1.71 2.56 3.88
C TYR A 225 -2.73 1.72 3.09
N PRO A 226 -4.01 1.67 3.49
CA PRO A 226 -4.64 2.29 4.65
C PRO A 226 -4.56 1.41 5.91
N ARG A 227 -4.74 2.02 7.06
CA ARG A 227 -5.08 1.36 8.32
C ARG A 227 -6.56 0.96 8.29
N VAL A 228 -6.89 -0.23 8.79
CA VAL A 228 -8.28 -0.74 8.76
C VAL A 228 -8.82 -1.20 10.10
N ILE A 229 -7.96 -1.42 11.09
CA ILE A 229 -8.35 -1.66 12.48
C ILE A 229 -7.50 -0.78 13.39
N ALA A 230 -8.12 -0.08 14.31
CA ALA A 230 -7.49 0.78 15.30
C ALA A 230 -8.01 0.47 16.69
N ASN A 231 -7.13 0.06 17.62
CA ASN A 231 -7.48 -0.20 19.02
C ASN A 231 -8.73 -1.12 19.16
N GLY A 232 -8.79 -2.18 18.36
CA GLY A 232 -9.90 -3.13 18.32
C GLY A 232 -11.14 -2.66 17.56
N LYS A 233 -11.15 -1.44 17.00
CA LYS A 233 -12.30 -0.89 16.28
C LYS A 233 -12.11 -1.07 14.76
N PRO A 234 -13.10 -1.62 14.03
CA PRO A 234 -13.09 -1.62 12.57
C PRO A 234 -13.25 -0.20 12.04
N LEU A 235 -12.44 0.17 11.04
CA LEU A 235 -12.49 1.49 10.40
C LEU A 235 -13.35 1.51 9.12
N ILE A 236 -13.62 0.33 8.54
CA ILE A 236 -14.54 0.16 7.42
C ILE A 236 -15.85 -0.43 7.98
N THR A 237 -16.84 0.43 8.21
CA THR A 237 -18.13 0.04 8.79
C THR A 237 -19.19 -0.27 7.74
N SER A 238 -18.99 0.16 6.49
CA SER A 238 -19.90 -0.09 5.37
C SER A 238 -19.14 -0.14 4.03
N GLY A 239 -19.75 -0.77 3.03
CA GLY A 239 -19.18 -0.89 1.70
C GLY A 239 -17.97 -1.84 1.63
N ASP A 240 -17.11 -1.61 0.65
CA ASP A 240 -15.94 -2.44 0.35
C ASP A 240 -14.59 -1.83 0.83
N GLY A 241 -14.64 -0.64 1.43
CA GLY A 241 -13.48 0.16 1.78
C GLY A 241 -13.00 1.10 0.67
N GLY A 242 -13.71 1.14 -0.46
CA GLY A 242 -13.52 2.12 -1.52
C GLY A 242 -12.42 1.81 -2.53
N TRP A 243 -11.66 0.71 -2.36
CA TRP A 243 -10.50 0.38 -3.21
C TRP A 243 -10.75 -0.79 -4.18
N GLY A 244 -12.00 -1.26 -4.30
CA GLY A 244 -12.35 -2.40 -5.14
C GLY A 244 -11.60 -3.69 -4.80
N ARG A 245 -11.59 -4.65 -5.74
CA ARG A 245 -10.89 -5.93 -5.60
C ARG A 245 -9.50 -5.88 -6.21
N ALA A 246 -8.50 -6.36 -5.47
CA ALA A 246 -7.12 -6.45 -5.93
C ALA A 246 -6.35 -7.52 -5.14
N PRO A 247 -5.14 -7.94 -5.62
CA PRO A 247 -4.17 -8.59 -4.76
C PRO A 247 -3.84 -7.70 -3.58
N ARG A 248 -3.68 -8.28 -2.39
CA ARG A 248 -3.48 -7.53 -1.15
C ARG A 248 -2.38 -8.15 -0.31
N THR A 249 -1.57 -7.31 0.32
CA THR A 249 -0.71 -7.68 1.45
C THR A 249 -1.12 -6.84 2.64
N ALA A 250 -1.34 -7.47 3.78
CA ALA A 250 -1.79 -6.81 4.98
C ALA A 250 -1.15 -7.42 6.22
N VAL A 251 -1.07 -6.64 7.29
CA VAL A 251 -0.52 -7.06 8.58
C VAL A 251 -1.43 -6.62 9.71
N GLY A 252 -1.56 -7.46 10.72
CA GLY A 252 -2.30 -7.16 11.93
C GLY A 252 -1.69 -7.80 13.15
N GLN A 253 -1.98 -7.26 14.34
CA GLN A 253 -1.50 -7.78 15.60
C GLN A 253 -2.65 -8.03 16.58
N LYS A 254 -2.62 -9.17 17.22
CA LYS A 254 -3.53 -9.56 18.30
C LYS A 254 -3.06 -8.99 19.64
N ALA A 255 -3.98 -8.95 20.60
CA ALA A 255 -3.68 -8.50 21.97
C ALA A 255 -2.59 -9.36 22.66
N ASP A 256 -2.44 -10.62 22.29
CA ASP A 256 -1.40 -11.53 22.82
C ASP A 256 -0.02 -11.34 22.16
N GLY A 257 0.10 -10.36 21.26
CA GLY A 257 1.32 -10.04 20.52
C GLY A 257 1.52 -10.83 19.22
N THR A 258 0.71 -11.86 18.93
CA THR A 258 0.81 -12.60 17.66
C THR A 258 0.57 -11.64 16.48
N VAL A 259 1.50 -11.66 15.53
CA VAL A 259 1.36 -10.95 14.26
C VAL A 259 0.80 -11.88 13.21
N ILE A 260 -0.11 -11.37 12.41
CA ILE A 260 -0.71 -12.08 11.27
C ILE A 260 -0.43 -11.29 10.01
N PHE A 261 0.22 -11.92 9.03
CA PHE A 261 0.28 -11.41 7.66
C PHE A 261 -0.76 -12.13 6.80
N ILE A 262 -1.44 -11.39 5.95
CA ILE A 262 -2.38 -11.92 4.96
C ILE A 262 -1.92 -11.47 3.58
N VAL A 263 -1.72 -12.43 2.67
CA VAL A 263 -1.47 -12.15 1.25
C VAL A 263 -2.55 -12.80 0.42
N ILE A 264 -3.24 -11.99 -0.36
CA ILE A 264 -4.33 -12.40 -1.24
C ILE A 264 -3.87 -12.29 -2.69
N ASP A 265 -3.95 -13.39 -3.43
CA ASP A 265 -3.76 -13.38 -4.88
C ASP A 265 -4.90 -12.60 -5.56
N GLY A 266 -4.64 -12.06 -6.74
CA GLY A 266 -5.70 -11.36 -7.47
C GLY A 266 -5.35 -11.09 -8.94
N ARG A 267 -6.30 -10.49 -9.67
CA ARG A 267 -6.17 -10.20 -11.11
C ARG A 267 -5.87 -11.43 -11.97
N GLN A 268 -6.27 -12.60 -11.50
CA GLN A 268 -6.03 -13.90 -12.15
C GLN A 268 -7.31 -14.74 -12.13
N THR A 269 -7.41 -15.76 -13.00
CA THR A 269 -8.61 -16.59 -13.14
C THR A 269 -8.94 -17.37 -11.86
N HIS A 270 -7.96 -17.78 -11.08
CA HIS A 270 -8.15 -18.52 -9.83
C HIS A 270 -8.48 -17.59 -8.64
N SER A 271 -8.19 -16.28 -8.76
CA SER A 271 -8.40 -15.28 -7.72
C SER A 271 -8.55 -13.89 -8.34
N VAL A 272 -9.71 -13.26 -8.17
CA VAL A 272 -9.95 -11.88 -8.61
C VAL A 272 -9.28 -10.89 -7.66
N GLY A 273 -9.20 -11.24 -6.40
CA GLY A 273 -8.67 -10.42 -5.32
C GLY A 273 -9.71 -10.06 -4.27
N ALA A 274 -9.26 -9.50 -3.14
CA ALA A 274 -10.09 -9.10 -2.02
C ALA A 274 -10.30 -7.59 -1.95
N THR A 275 -11.41 -7.18 -1.36
CA THR A 275 -11.67 -5.81 -0.93
C THR A 275 -10.96 -5.52 0.40
N LEU A 276 -10.81 -4.26 0.76
CA LEU A 276 -10.24 -3.88 2.07
C LEU A 276 -11.12 -4.40 3.22
N LYS A 277 -12.45 -4.34 3.05
CA LYS A 277 -13.42 -4.81 4.04
C LYS A 277 -13.28 -6.32 4.32
N GLU A 278 -13.14 -7.14 3.28
CA GLU A 278 -12.97 -8.58 3.44
C GLU A 278 -11.69 -8.92 4.24
N VAL A 279 -10.58 -8.22 3.97
CA VAL A 279 -9.33 -8.42 4.73
C VAL A 279 -9.46 -7.92 6.17
N GLN A 280 -10.13 -6.77 6.40
CA GLN A 280 -10.46 -6.30 7.74
C GLN A 280 -11.26 -7.34 8.52
N ASP A 281 -12.29 -7.94 7.89
CA ASP A 281 -13.15 -8.92 8.53
C ASP A 281 -12.41 -10.21 8.90
N LEU A 282 -11.44 -10.64 8.06
CA LEU A 282 -10.54 -11.75 8.40
C LEU A 282 -9.73 -11.45 9.66
N PHE A 283 -9.16 -10.25 9.77
CA PHE A 283 -8.41 -9.85 10.95
C PHE A 283 -9.29 -9.76 12.21
N LEU A 284 -10.50 -9.24 12.09
CA LEU A 284 -11.46 -9.19 13.21
C LEU A 284 -11.86 -10.58 13.70
N ALA A 285 -12.07 -11.53 12.76
CA ALA A 285 -12.37 -12.91 13.10
C ALA A 285 -11.24 -13.59 13.88
N ASP A 286 -9.97 -13.19 13.64
CA ASP A 286 -8.81 -13.68 14.39
C ASP A 286 -8.55 -12.92 15.70
N GLY A 287 -9.34 -11.89 16.04
CA GLY A 287 -9.18 -11.08 17.24
C GLY A 287 -8.02 -10.08 17.18
N VAL A 288 -7.69 -9.61 15.98
CA VAL A 288 -6.67 -8.57 15.74
C VAL A 288 -7.19 -7.22 16.25
N ILE A 289 -6.32 -6.49 16.94
CA ILE A 289 -6.64 -5.17 17.53
C ILE A 289 -6.08 -3.99 16.75
N ASN A 290 -5.04 -4.19 15.96
CA ASN A 290 -4.50 -3.18 15.03
C ASN A 290 -4.14 -3.85 13.72
N ALA A 291 -4.58 -3.28 12.59
CA ALA A 291 -4.27 -3.82 11.27
C ALA A 291 -4.23 -2.73 10.19
N GLY A 292 -3.42 -2.98 9.16
CA GLY A 292 -3.32 -2.15 7.97
C GLY A 292 -2.71 -2.91 6.81
N PHE A 293 -2.53 -2.20 5.71
CA PHE A 293 -2.01 -2.76 4.48
C PHE A 293 -0.54 -2.44 4.27
N LEU A 294 0.13 -3.30 3.54
CA LEU A 294 1.41 -3.14 2.89
C LEU A 294 1.18 -2.97 1.38
N ASP A 295 2.24 -2.80 0.60
CA ASP A 295 2.11 -2.67 -0.85
C ASP A 295 1.34 -3.86 -1.43
N GLY A 296 0.42 -3.54 -2.30
CA GLY A 296 -0.53 -4.49 -2.85
C GLY A 296 -0.31 -4.73 -4.35
N GLY A 297 -1.36 -5.23 -4.99
CA GLY A 297 -1.34 -5.42 -6.43
C GLY A 297 -0.31 -6.43 -6.89
N ALA A 298 0.53 -6.05 -7.85
CA ALA A 298 1.54 -6.93 -8.42
C ALA A 298 2.71 -7.25 -7.47
N SER A 299 2.81 -6.53 -6.36
CA SER A 299 3.84 -6.73 -5.33
C SER A 299 3.41 -7.67 -4.22
N SER A 300 2.15 -8.17 -4.23
CA SER A 300 1.62 -9.05 -3.18
C SER A 300 2.26 -10.42 -3.23
N GLU A 301 3.15 -10.70 -2.30
CA GLU A 301 3.98 -11.91 -2.29
C GLU A 301 4.21 -12.41 -0.87
N MET A 302 4.27 -13.75 -0.71
CA MET A 302 4.66 -14.42 0.54
C MET A 302 5.59 -15.58 0.22
N VAL A 303 6.72 -15.60 0.91
CA VAL A 303 7.72 -16.67 0.87
C VAL A 303 7.71 -17.41 2.20
N TYR A 304 7.80 -18.73 2.16
CA TYR A 304 7.89 -19.59 3.34
C TYR A 304 8.74 -20.81 3.02
N ASN A 305 9.73 -21.12 3.84
CA ASN A 305 10.69 -22.21 3.63
C ASN A 305 11.34 -22.15 2.22
N ASP A 306 11.86 -20.98 1.86
CA ASP A 306 12.53 -20.68 0.59
C ASP A 306 11.61 -20.76 -0.66
N GLU A 307 10.32 -21.04 -0.48
CA GLU A 307 9.35 -21.14 -1.59
C GLU A 307 8.42 -19.92 -1.64
N LEU A 308 8.21 -19.39 -2.84
CA LEU A 308 7.16 -18.40 -3.12
C LEU A 308 5.80 -19.12 -3.14
N ILE A 309 5.04 -18.99 -2.03
CA ILE A 309 3.78 -19.74 -1.81
C ILE A 309 2.51 -19.03 -2.27
N THR A 310 2.63 -17.82 -2.81
CA THR A 310 1.57 -17.02 -3.43
C THR A 310 1.83 -16.87 -4.92
N LYS A 311 0.85 -16.32 -5.66
CA LYS A 311 0.95 -16.12 -7.11
C LYS A 311 0.88 -14.64 -7.45
N PRO A 312 2.03 -13.94 -7.58
CA PRO A 312 2.05 -12.53 -7.95
C PRO A 312 1.31 -12.27 -9.25
N SER A 313 0.57 -11.17 -9.31
CA SER A 313 -0.15 -10.77 -10.53
C SER A 313 0.72 -9.99 -11.51
N SER A 314 2.00 -9.85 -11.23
CA SER A 314 2.96 -9.25 -12.14
C SER A 314 3.07 -10.07 -13.43
N ARG A 315 3.20 -9.37 -14.55
CA ARG A 315 3.36 -10.00 -15.88
C ARG A 315 4.58 -10.91 -15.98
N TYR A 316 5.61 -10.60 -15.19
CA TYR A 316 6.91 -11.28 -15.24
C TYR A 316 7.20 -12.12 -14.00
N GLY A 317 6.16 -12.48 -13.22
CA GLY A 317 6.32 -13.24 -11.97
C GLY A 317 6.71 -12.38 -10.77
N GLU A 318 7.56 -12.90 -9.91
CA GLU A 318 8.03 -12.20 -8.71
C GLU A 318 8.76 -10.90 -9.06
N ARG A 319 8.39 -9.81 -8.38
CA ARG A 319 8.94 -8.47 -8.64
C ARG A 319 10.17 -8.18 -7.79
N ARG A 320 11.00 -7.27 -8.31
CA ARG A 320 12.01 -6.60 -7.48
C ARG A 320 11.35 -5.53 -6.63
N LEU A 321 11.67 -5.49 -5.34
CA LEU A 321 11.04 -4.64 -4.34
C LEU A 321 12.10 -3.90 -3.52
N PRO A 322 11.77 -2.72 -2.95
CA PRO A 322 12.71 -1.94 -2.14
C PRO A 322 12.81 -2.45 -0.70
N SER A 323 11.84 -3.22 -0.23
CA SER A 323 11.77 -3.70 1.14
C SER A 323 10.88 -4.92 1.27
N ALA A 324 11.18 -5.73 2.28
CA ALA A 324 10.36 -6.86 2.72
C ALA A 324 10.36 -6.93 4.25
N PHE A 325 9.25 -7.43 4.84
CA PHE A 325 9.25 -7.91 6.22
C PHE A 325 9.61 -9.39 6.21
N LEU A 326 10.74 -9.72 6.81
CA LEU A 326 11.24 -11.09 6.92
C LEU A 326 11.25 -11.55 8.37
N VAL A 327 11.05 -12.86 8.59
CA VAL A 327 11.00 -13.50 9.89
C VAL A 327 12.25 -14.36 10.07
N PHE A 328 12.93 -14.23 11.23
CA PHE A 328 14.21 -14.85 11.50
C PHE A 328 14.20 -15.64 12.82
N ASP A 329 14.90 -16.77 12.87
CA ASP A 329 15.18 -17.44 14.13
C ASP A 329 16.14 -16.62 15.01
N HIS A 330 17.07 -15.90 14.38
CA HIS A 330 18.10 -15.10 15.04
C HIS A 330 18.12 -13.66 14.50
N PRO A 331 17.12 -12.81 14.82
CA PRO A 331 16.99 -11.47 14.27
C PRO A 331 18.15 -10.54 14.63
N ASP A 332 18.85 -10.78 15.75
CA ASP A 332 19.98 -9.95 16.20
C ASP A 332 21.22 -10.11 15.31
N GLN A 333 21.29 -11.17 14.52
CA GLN A 333 22.40 -11.42 13.59
C GLN A 333 22.21 -10.76 12.23
N VAL A 334 21.00 -10.27 11.97
CA VAL A 334 20.64 -9.66 10.68
C VAL A 334 21.27 -8.27 10.59
N LYS A 335 22.14 -8.10 9.59
CA LYS A 335 22.73 -6.81 9.24
C LYS A 335 22.18 -6.36 7.89
N VAL A 336 21.56 -5.20 7.90
CA VAL A 336 21.00 -4.58 6.69
C VAL A 336 21.87 -3.37 6.34
N LYS A 337 22.39 -3.36 5.12
CA LYS A 337 23.20 -2.22 4.63
C LYS A 337 22.27 -1.16 4.06
N ASN A 338 22.56 0.12 4.34
CA ASN A 338 21.88 1.21 3.68
C ASN A 338 22.34 1.32 2.23
N VAL A 339 21.49 0.91 1.29
CA VAL A 339 21.78 0.94 -0.16
C VAL A 339 21.45 2.29 -0.80
N TRP A 340 20.81 3.21 -0.07
CA TRP A 340 20.51 4.57 -0.55
C TRP A 340 21.50 5.61 -0.04
N GLU A 341 22.43 5.22 0.85
CA GLU A 341 23.43 6.15 1.40
C GLU A 341 24.26 6.80 0.31
N GLY A 342 24.38 8.13 0.38
CA GLY A 342 25.16 8.92 -0.57
C GLY A 342 24.50 9.16 -1.93
N LEU A 343 23.29 8.61 -2.20
CA LEU A 343 22.57 8.88 -3.43
C LEU A 343 21.87 10.25 -3.36
N LYS A 344 22.08 11.07 -4.40
CA LYS A 344 21.36 12.35 -4.57
C LYS A 344 20.05 12.17 -5.33
N THR A 345 19.98 11.19 -6.20
CA THR A 345 18.81 10.85 -7.03
C THR A 345 18.67 9.35 -7.10
N ILE A 346 17.45 8.87 -7.13
CA ILE A 346 17.14 7.47 -7.27
C ILE A 346 16.39 7.30 -8.58
N ASP A 347 16.92 6.44 -9.45
CA ASP A 347 16.28 6.08 -10.72
C ASP A 347 15.29 4.95 -10.48
N PRO A 348 13.97 5.17 -10.67
CA PRO A 348 12.98 4.11 -10.59
C PRO A 348 12.94 3.20 -11.82
N GLY A 349 13.86 3.36 -12.77
CA GLY A 349 13.94 2.73 -14.08
C GLY A 349 13.46 1.29 -14.22
N GLY A 350 13.56 0.70 -15.40
CA GLY A 350 12.93 -0.57 -15.75
C GLY A 350 13.55 -1.82 -15.11
N ALA A 351 12.76 -2.88 -14.96
CA ALA A 351 13.21 -4.19 -14.48
C ALA A 351 13.97 -4.94 -15.58
N TYR A 352 15.21 -4.53 -15.84
CA TYR A 352 16.02 -4.97 -16.99
C TYR A 352 16.50 -6.44 -16.93
N ASP A 353 16.34 -7.11 -15.82
CA ASP A 353 16.88 -8.44 -15.59
C ASP A 353 15.87 -9.59 -15.82
N HIS A 354 14.59 -9.26 -16.06
CA HIS A 354 13.59 -10.29 -16.28
C HIS A 354 13.70 -10.85 -17.71
N PRO A 355 13.91 -12.17 -17.89
CA PRO A 355 14.14 -12.74 -19.23
C PRO A 355 13.04 -12.46 -20.26
N GLU A 356 11.77 -12.45 -19.82
CA GLU A 356 10.65 -12.13 -20.71
C GLU A 356 10.59 -10.65 -21.06
N PHE A 357 10.91 -9.75 -20.13
CA PHE A 357 11.04 -8.33 -20.42
C PHE A 357 12.14 -8.08 -21.45
N LEU A 358 13.31 -8.67 -21.26
CA LEU A 358 14.42 -8.55 -22.22
C LEU A 358 14.06 -9.09 -23.59
N LYS A 359 13.36 -10.22 -23.65
CA LYS A 359 12.87 -10.82 -24.90
C LYS A 359 11.85 -9.90 -25.59
N GLU A 360 10.95 -9.31 -24.84
CA GLU A 360 9.96 -8.37 -25.35
C GLU A 360 10.61 -7.09 -25.89
N GLN A 361 11.59 -6.53 -25.17
CA GLN A 361 12.37 -5.39 -25.61
C GLN A 361 13.17 -5.71 -26.90
N ALA A 362 13.77 -6.88 -26.97
CA ALA A 362 14.48 -7.32 -28.17
C ALA A 362 13.52 -7.45 -29.38
N THR A 363 12.32 -7.99 -29.16
CA THR A 363 11.30 -8.09 -30.19
C THR A 363 10.80 -6.73 -30.67
N LYS A 364 10.56 -5.79 -29.73
CA LYS A 364 10.18 -4.41 -30.06
C LYS A 364 11.26 -3.71 -30.87
N LYS A 365 12.52 -3.90 -30.51
CA LYS A 365 13.67 -3.33 -31.23
C LYS A 365 13.83 -3.92 -32.63
N ALA A 366 13.58 -5.23 -32.80
CA ALA A 366 13.62 -5.89 -34.08
C ALA A 366 12.50 -5.45 -35.05
N ASN A 367 11.32 -5.14 -34.49
CA ASN A 367 10.14 -4.72 -35.23
C ASN A 367 10.04 -3.19 -35.41
N SER A 368 10.96 -2.42 -34.83
CA SER A 368 11.02 -0.96 -35.06
C SER A 368 11.40 -0.71 -36.52
N PRO A 369 10.70 0.16 -37.27
CA PRO A 369 11.07 0.47 -38.65
C PRO A 369 12.51 0.98 -38.70
N LYS A 370 13.35 0.28 -39.44
CA LYS A 370 14.73 0.69 -39.69
C LYS A 370 14.67 2.09 -40.31
N ALA A 371 15.19 3.09 -39.61
CA ALA A 371 15.24 4.43 -40.14
C ALA A 371 15.84 4.38 -41.56
N THR A 372 15.06 4.67 -42.56
CA THR A 372 15.47 4.71 -43.96
C THR A 372 16.51 5.81 -44.04
N ALA A 373 17.76 5.42 -44.28
CA ALA A 373 18.86 6.37 -44.53
C ALA A 373 18.46 7.22 -45.72
N THR A 374 18.33 8.50 -45.53
CA THR A 374 18.10 9.50 -46.57
C THR A 374 19.24 9.38 -47.59
N PRO A 375 18.96 9.19 -48.90
CA PRO A 375 20.00 9.08 -49.89
C PRO A 375 20.80 10.40 -49.96
N LYS A 376 22.12 10.30 -49.75
CA LYS A 376 23.06 11.39 -49.94
C LYS A 376 23.03 11.78 -51.40
N SER A 377 22.59 12.97 -51.71
CA SER A 377 22.67 13.60 -53.04
C SER A 377 24.13 13.70 -53.47
N THR A 378 24.50 12.91 -54.46
CA THR A 378 25.76 13.03 -55.18
C THR A 378 25.59 14.10 -56.24
N THR A 379 26.22 15.25 -56.04
CA THR A 379 26.50 16.19 -57.13
C THR A 379 28.01 16.11 -57.46
N SER A 380 28.26 15.53 -58.60
CA SER A 380 29.57 15.45 -59.28
C SER A 380 29.95 16.80 -59.87
N THR A 381 31.16 17.28 -59.59
CA THR A 381 31.97 18.04 -60.52
C THR A 381 33.45 17.91 -60.17
N LYS A 382 34.22 17.50 -61.13
CA LYS A 382 35.66 17.35 -61.23
C LYS A 382 36.21 18.56 -62.09
N PRO A 383 37.52 18.74 -62.25
CA PRO A 383 38.69 18.93 -61.38
C PRO A 383 39.48 20.18 -61.74
N GLU A 384 40.57 20.48 -61.07
CA GLU A 384 41.94 20.81 -61.55
C GLU A 384 42.71 21.45 -60.42
N SER A 385 43.78 20.83 -60.05
CA SER A 385 45.21 21.06 -60.38
C SER A 385 45.94 22.09 -59.52
N SER A 386 46.94 21.57 -58.92
CA SER A 386 48.32 22.02 -58.70
C SER A 386 48.79 22.65 -57.41
N THR A 387 49.68 21.90 -56.81
CA THR A 387 51.09 22.24 -56.34
C THR A 387 51.27 23.01 -55.04
N GLU A 388 51.95 22.30 -54.19
CA GLU A 388 53.17 22.60 -53.41
C GLU A 388 53.15 23.42 -52.12
N ALA A 389 53.68 22.71 -51.13
CA ALA A 389 54.74 23.04 -50.19
C ALA A 389 54.53 24.05 -49.06
N GLY A 390 54.78 23.55 -47.83
CA GLY A 390 55.55 24.37 -46.94
C GLY A 390 55.11 24.62 -45.54
N LYS A 391 55.64 23.78 -44.66
CA LYS A 391 56.16 24.07 -43.30
C LYS A 391 55.48 24.99 -42.29
N ASN A 392 55.34 24.40 -41.09
CA ASN A 392 55.68 24.91 -39.75
C ASN A 392 54.97 26.14 -39.18
N GLY A 393 54.50 25.96 -37.95
CA GLY A 393 54.58 27.04 -36.95
C GLY A 393 53.36 27.09 -35.97
N THR A 394 53.56 26.54 -34.86
CA THR A 394 53.24 26.98 -33.48
C THR A 394 52.27 28.18 -33.27
N SER A 395 51.38 28.01 -32.35
CA SER A 395 50.90 28.90 -31.26
C SER A 395 49.43 29.23 -31.20
N ASN A 396 48.92 29.10 -29.97
CA ASN A 396 47.64 29.43 -29.42
C ASN A 396 47.31 30.94 -29.35
N PRO A 397 46.15 31.30 -28.75
CA PRO A 397 44.87 31.70 -29.35
C PRO A 397 44.64 33.23 -29.26
N PRO A 398 43.51 33.85 -29.58
CA PRO A 398 42.36 33.97 -28.72
C PRO A 398 40.98 34.22 -29.41
N SER A 399 39.92 34.05 -28.59
CA SER A 399 38.64 34.77 -28.46
C SER A 399 37.86 35.26 -29.67
N GLY A 400 36.55 34.94 -29.63
CA GLY A 400 35.54 35.81 -30.25
C GLY A 400 34.30 35.08 -30.73
N SER A 401 33.23 35.13 -29.95
CA SER A 401 31.81 35.48 -30.26
C SER A 401 31.25 35.20 -31.67
N ASP A 402 30.22 34.40 -31.85
CA ASP A 402 28.82 34.81 -32.01
C ASP A 402 27.90 33.71 -32.57
N ASN A 403 26.76 33.62 -31.96
CA ASN A 403 25.37 33.34 -32.44
C ASN A 403 25.10 32.22 -33.47
N GLY A 404 24.33 31.25 -33.00
CA GLY A 404 23.53 30.34 -33.81
C GLY A 404 22.53 29.57 -33.01
N THR A 405 21.40 30.23 -32.74
CA THR A 405 20.21 29.73 -32.03
C THR A 405 19.64 28.46 -32.66
N VAL A 406 19.57 27.35 -31.93
CA VAL A 406 18.65 26.25 -32.21
C VAL A 406 17.87 25.93 -30.94
N LYS A 407 16.55 26.12 -31.02
CA LYS A 407 15.54 25.99 -29.99
C LYS A 407 15.20 24.50 -29.72
N PRO A 408 15.28 23.98 -28.52
CA PRO A 408 14.67 22.71 -28.19
C PRO A 408 13.22 22.91 -27.80
N SER A 409 12.36 22.02 -28.26
CA SER A 409 10.94 21.89 -27.93
C SER A 409 10.73 21.57 -26.44
N PRO A 410 9.67 22.09 -25.79
CA PRO A 410 9.55 22.00 -24.33
C PRO A 410 9.04 20.64 -23.88
N SER A 411 9.78 20.02 -22.97
CA SER A 411 9.35 18.96 -22.10
C SER A 411 8.32 19.50 -21.10
N VAL A 412 7.16 18.92 -21.07
CA VAL A 412 6.06 19.29 -20.16
C VAL A 412 6.41 18.76 -18.77
N LYS A 413 6.68 19.69 -17.86
CA LYS A 413 6.83 19.48 -16.41
C LYS A 413 5.44 19.34 -15.80
N PRO A 414 5.19 18.40 -14.89
CA PRO A 414 3.91 18.37 -14.15
C PRO A 414 3.87 19.57 -13.20
N GLU A 415 2.86 20.36 -13.37
CA GLU A 415 2.51 21.52 -12.56
C GLU A 415 1.93 21.05 -11.23
N THR A 416 2.63 21.27 -10.14
CA THR A 416 2.09 21.20 -8.79
C THR A 416 1.32 22.48 -8.52
N SER A 417 0.00 22.41 -8.56
CA SER A 417 -0.87 23.50 -8.14
C SER A 417 -0.79 23.67 -6.61
N PRO A 418 -0.60 24.89 -6.10
CA PRO A 418 -0.58 25.14 -4.68
C PRO A 418 -1.99 25.12 -4.09
N ILE A 419 -2.14 24.44 -2.96
CA ILE A 419 -3.33 24.42 -2.12
C ILE A 419 -3.57 25.85 -1.57
N PRO A 420 -4.78 26.43 -1.64
CA PRO A 420 -5.07 27.71 -1.01
C PRO A 420 -5.03 27.58 0.50
N SER A 421 -4.12 28.31 1.12
CA SER A 421 -4.04 28.51 2.57
C SER A 421 -5.25 29.33 3.04
N THR A 422 -6.18 28.72 3.74
CA THR A 422 -7.25 29.42 4.45
C THR A 422 -6.72 29.99 5.76
N LYS A 423 -6.64 31.29 5.81
CA LYS A 423 -6.32 32.12 6.97
C LYS A 423 -7.45 32.00 8.01
N PRO A 424 -7.17 31.80 9.30
CA PRO A 424 -8.23 31.78 10.31
C PRO A 424 -8.76 33.20 10.55
N SER A 425 -10.10 33.31 10.57
CA SER A 425 -10.84 34.51 10.91
C SER A 425 -10.84 34.74 12.43
N PRO A 426 -10.73 35.98 12.92
CA PRO A 426 -10.70 36.27 14.36
C PRO A 426 -12.11 36.28 14.98
N SER A 427 -12.23 35.66 16.15
CA SER A 427 -13.42 35.75 17.02
C SER A 427 -13.56 37.14 17.68
N PRO A 428 -14.77 37.61 17.90
CA PRO A 428 -15.00 38.95 18.43
C PRO A 428 -14.77 39.01 19.97
N SER A 429 -14.06 40.05 20.36
CA SER A 429 -13.84 40.51 21.72
C SER A 429 -15.07 41.30 22.22
N THR A 430 -15.63 40.91 23.35
CA THR A 430 -16.49 41.79 24.14
C THR A 430 -15.70 42.23 25.38
N GLY A 431 -15.45 43.52 25.43
CA GLY A 431 -14.82 44.18 26.57
C GLY A 431 -15.82 44.61 27.64
N THR A 432 -15.29 44.81 28.86
CA THR A 432 -15.60 45.78 29.91
C THR A 432 -14.80 45.32 31.13
N GLY A 433 -13.94 46.04 31.77
CA GLY A 433 -13.85 47.38 32.19
C GLY A 433 -13.24 47.40 33.59
N ASN A 434 -12.21 48.21 33.78
CA ASN A 434 -11.83 48.91 34.98
C ASN A 434 -11.22 48.21 36.21
N GLY A 435 -9.98 48.64 36.57
CA GLY A 435 -9.77 49.24 37.90
C GLY A 435 -8.51 48.81 38.65
N ASN A 436 -7.47 49.57 38.49
CA ASN A 436 -6.64 50.21 39.54
C ASN A 436 -5.60 49.44 40.42
N THR A 437 -4.36 49.82 40.20
CA THR A 437 -3.27 50.17 41.17
C THR A 437 -2.90 49.24 42.35
N GLY A 438 -1.60 48.96 42.44
CA GLY A 438 -0.95 48.63 43.72
C GLY A 438 0.45 48.03 43.57
N THR A 439 1.43 48.89 43.64
CA THR A 439 2.86 48.71 43.95
C THR A 439 3.13 47.83 45.17
N GLY A 440 4.20 47.03 45.16
CA GLY A 440 4.76 46.42 46.36
C GLY A 440 5.93 45.47 46.13
N SER A 441 7.10 45.99 46.28
CA SER A 441 8.42 45.38 46.42
C SER A 441 8.52 44.50 47.65
N GLY A 442 9.29 43.38 47.61
CA GLY A 442 9.64 42.67 48.84
C GLY A 442 10.47 41.40 48.60
N THR A 443 11.76 41.56 48.72
CA THR A 443 12.82 40.55 48.88
C THR A 443 12.62 39.74 50.19
N GLY A 444 13.02 38.45 50.17
CA GLY A 444 13.18 37.66 51.40
C GLY A 444 13.56 36.21 51.20
N THR A 445 14.81 35.92 51.38
CA THR A 445 15.51 34.65 51.57
C THR A 445 15.01 33.83 52.74
N GLY A 446 15.14 32.49 52.72
CA GLY A 446 15.13 31.66 53.93
C GLY A 446 14.80 30.20 53.78
N SER A 447 15.78 29.41 53.75
CA SER A 447 16.15 28.09 54.18
C SER A 447 15.28 27.39 55.26
N SER A 448 15.20 26.06 55.12
CA SER A 448 15.28 24.95 56.10
C SER A 448 14.10 23.98 56.17
N SER A 449 14.43 22.71 55.90
CA SER A 449 13.78 21.48 56.41
C SER A 449 14.13 21.30 57.93
N PRO A 450 13.64 20.29 58.69
CA PRO A 450 12.91 19.04 58.39
C PRO A 450 11.85 18.64 59.43
N GLY A 451 11.19 17.46 59.24
CA GLY A 451 10.62 16.71 60.40
C GLY A 451 9.35 15.89 60.14
N ALA A 452 9.53 14.63 59.95
CA ALA A 452 9.03 13.42 60.64
C ALA A 452 7.53 13.16 60.84
N SER A 453 7.19 11.97 60.32
CA SER A 453 6.33 10.88 60.85
C SER A 453 4.88 11.17 61.27
N THR A 454 3.97 10.42 60.66
CA THR A 454 3.30 9.30 61.37
C THR A 454 2.42 8.45 60.42
N SER A 455 2.54 7.17 60.64
CA SER A 455 1.83 5.97 60.26
C SER A 455 0.31 6.01 60.53
N SER A 456 -0.51 5.44 59.57
CA SER A 456 -1.67 4.68 60.00
C SER A 456 -2.07 3.67 58.89
N LYS A 457 -2.29 2.43 59.35
CA LYS A 457 -2.51 1.14 58.70
C LYS A 457 -3.98 0.97 58.27
N PRO A 458 -4.28 0.00 57.37
CA PRO A 458 -5.56 -0.16 56.66
C PRO A 458 -6.60 -1.02 57.38
N SER A 459 -7.85 -0.92 56.99
CA SER A 459 -8.92 -1.86 57.38
C SER A 459 -9.91 -2.13 56.24
N PRO A 460 -10.76 -3.18 56.29
CA PRO A 460 -10.61 -4.32 55.44
C PRO A 460 -11.77 -4.50 54.45
N THR A 461 -11.57 -5.44 53.52
CA THR A 461 -12.45 -6.02 52.52
C THR A 461 -13.75 -6.62 53.15
N PRO A 462 -14.91 -6.57 52.48
CA PRO A 462 -15.97 -7.51 52.71
C PRO A 462 -16.05 -8.61 51.64
N THR A 463 -16.06 -9.83 52.11
CA THR A 463 -16.29 -11.12 51.42
C THR A 463 -17.77 -11.31 51.04
N PRO A 464 -18.11 -11.99 49.94
CA PRO A 464 -19.49 -12.25 49.54
C PRO A 464 -20.08 -13.49 50.26
N SER A 465 -21.30 -13.34 50.71
CA SER A 465 -22.12 -14.39 51.30
C SER A 465 -22.91 -15.14 50.24
N THR A 466 -22.83 -16.46 50.30
CA THR A 466 -23.66 -17.45 49.58
C THR A 466 -24.89 -17.77 50.39
N SER A 467 -26.05 -17.94 49.70
CA SER A 467 -26.96 -19.09 49.76
C SER A 467 -28.45 -18.72 49.55
N PRO A 468 -29.36 -19.69 49.34
CA PRO A 468 -30.09 -19.85 48.09
C PRO A 468 -31.62 -19.74 48.33
N ILE A 469 -32.41 -19.48 47.28
CA ILE A 469 -33.87 -19.68 47.36
C ILE A 469 -34.37 -20.35 46.07
N GLN A 470 -35.15 -21.36 46.34
CA GLN A 470 -35.84 -22.28 45.45
C GLN A 470 -36.96 -21.65 44.59
N GLY A 471 -37.10 -22.15 43.38
CA GLY A 471 -38.32 -22.74 42.83
C GLY A 471 -39.45 -21.82 42.36
N GLN A 472 -39.66 -21.83 41.05
CA GLN A 472 -40.98 -22.20 40.52
C GLN A 472 -40.91 -22.39 38.99
N THR A 473 -41.42 -23.52 38.58
CA THR A 473 -41.72 -24.01 37.25
C THR A 473 -42.71 -23.12 36.51
N ASN A 474 -42.43 -22.84 35.22
CA ASN A 474 -43.53 -22.82 34.25
C ASN A 474 -43.08 -23.23 32.85
N THR A 475 -43.77 -24.21 32.34
CA THR A 475 -43.69 -24.88 31.07
C THR A 475 -44.14 -23.96 29.92
N GLY A 476 -43.39 -23.93 28.84
CA GLY A 476 -43.79 -23.32 27.57
C GLY A 476 -42.93 -23.85 26.42
N ASN A 477 -43.43 -24.90 25.77
CA ASN A 477 -42.91 -25.47 24.54
C ASN A 477 -42.77 -24.43 23.43
N SER A 478 -41.61 -24.33 22.80
CA SER A 478 -41.55 -23.99 21.39
C SER A 478 -40.39 -24.76 20.71
N VAL A 479 -40.83 -25.58 19.79
CA VAL A 479 -40.11 -26.53 18.95
C VAL A 479 -39.29 -25.73 17.91
N LEU A 480 -37.99 -25.96 17.86
CA LEU A 480 -37.12 -25.57 16.75
C LEU A 480 -37.14 -26.71 15.72
N PRO A 481 -37.27 -26.43 14.42
CA PRO A 481 -37.14 -27.47 13.39
C PRO A 481 -35.66 -27.75 13.05
N SER A 482 -35.34 -29.05 13.00
CA SER A 482 -34.09 -29.61 12.54
C SER A 482 -33.89 -29.42 11.02
N PRO A 483 -32.64 -29.33 10.53
CA PRO A 483 -32.37 -29.18 9.11
C PRO A 483 -32.56 -30.50 8.34
N THR A 484 -33.27 -30.39 7.23
CA THR A 484 -33.55 -31.45 6.25
C THR A 484 -32.27 -31.80 5.47
N VAL A 485 -31.95 -33.09 5.48
CA VAL A 485 -30.91 -33.72 4.66
C VAL A 485 -31.37 -33.79 3.20
N ALA A 486 -30.58 -33.28 2.26
CA ALA A 486 -30.81 -33.42 0.82
C ALA A 486 -30.34 -34.79 0.31
N PRO A 487 -31.02 -35.39 -0.69
CA PRO A 487 -30.73 -36.75 -1.15
C PRO A 487 -29.53 -36.80 -2.12
N THR A 488 -28.73 -37.84 -1.95
CA THR A 488 -27.60 -38.24 -2.82
C THR A 488 -28.13 -38.75 -4.16
N ILE A 489 -27.67 -38.15 -5.25
CA ILE A 489 -27.88 -38.68 -6.61
C ILE A 489 -26.72 -39.61 -6.93
N LYS A 490 -27.07 -40.88 -7.18
CA LYS A 490 -26.15 -41.87 -7.81
C LYS A 490 -26.20 -41.67 -9.30
N THR A 491 -25.01 -41.52 -9.89
CA THR A 491 -24.79 -41.63 -11.34
C THR A 491 -24.51 -43.10 -11.69
N GLU A 492 -25.27 -43.59 -12.63
CA GLU A 492 -24.85 -44.67 -13.53
C GLU A 492 -24.05 -44.07 -14.67
#